data_33b62996d7f99754c2dcc6bb52b05e17
#
_entry.id   33b62996d7f99754c2dcc6bb52b05e17
#
_cell.length_a   1.000
_cell.length_b   1.000
_cell.length_c   1.000
_cell.angle_alpha   90.00
_cell.angle_beta   90.00
_cell.angle_gamma   90.00
#
_symmetry.space_group_name_H-M   'P 1'
#
loop_
_entity.id
_entity.type
_entity.pdbx_description
1 polymer ?
#
loop_
_entity_poly.entity_id
_entity_poly.type
_entity_poly.pdbx_seq_one_letter_code
_entity_poly.pdbx_strand_id
1 'polypeptide(L)'
;MNRVHFQSDDHTWETPFELFRRLDDEFGFELDVCALPETAKCARYFTPTDDGLAQSWDGRVCWMNPPYGRAISDWMRKAYEESLLGSTVVCLVPARTDTEWWHQYAMRGEIRYLRGRVRFGEATSSAPFPSAIVIFRDRWWERRQSTTTRSALLPTKPK
;
A
#
# COMPACT_ATOMS: atom_id res chain seq x y z
N MET A 1 11.31 14.92 21.94
CA MET A 1 11.80 13.78 21.13
C MET A 1 10.91 12.59 21.42
N ASN A 2 9.89 12.39 20.60
CA ASN A 2 9.04 11.22 20.73
C ASN A 2 9.71 10.06 19.98
N ARG A 3 10.34 9.18 20.75
CA ARG A 3 10.69 7.85 20.27
C ARG A 3 9.38 7.14 19.99
N VAL A 4 8.99 7.06 18.71
CA VAL A 4 7.98 6.12 18.27
C VAL A 4 8.53 4.74 18.60
N HIS A 5 7.96 4.10 19.61
CA HIS A 5 8.30 2.75 19.99
C HIS A 5 7.86 1.82 18.86
N PHE A 6 8.77 1.50 17.94
CA PHE A 6 8.73 0.29 17.16
C PHE A 6 9.13 -0.90 18.06
N GLN A 7 8.48 -1.01 19.21
CA GLN A 7 8.41 -2.25 19.96
C GLN A 7 7.13 -2.94 19.51
N SER A 8 7.21 -3.56 18.35
CA SER A 8 6.37 -4.68 18.13
C SER A 8 7.26 -5.92 18.10
N ASP A 9 6.88 -6.90 18.84
CA ASP A 9 7.28 -8.29 18.65
C ASP A 9 6.79 -8.81 17.29
N ASP A 10 6.83 -7.96 16.24
CA ASP A 10 6.07 -8.06 15.00
C ASP A 10 6.88 -8.60 13.83
N HIS A 11 7.75 -9.56 14.08
CA HIS A 11 8.11 -10.53 13.05
C HIS A 11 6.89 -11.37 12.61
N THR A 12 5.76 -11.23 13.33
CA THR A 12 4.51 -11.94 13.10
C THR A 12 3.72 -11.43 11.91
N TRP A 13 3.95 -10.18 11.45
CA TRP A 13 3.17 -9.57 10.38
C TRP A 13 3.92 -9.46 9.05
N GLU A 14 4.95 -10.26 8.85
CA GLU A 14 5.66 -10.32 7.57
C GLU A 14 4.72 -10.78 6.46
N THR A 15 4.66 -10.00 5.38
CA THR A 15 3.81 -10.31 4.22
C THR A 15 4.15 -11.66 3.62
N PRO A 16 3.16 -12.55 3.38
CA PRO A 16 3.39 -13.81 2.68
C PRO A 16 3.99 -13.59 1.29
N PHE A 17 5.00 -14.37 0.94
CA PHE A 17 5.72 -14.25 -0.32
C PHE A 17 4.79 -14.27 -1.54
N GLU A 18 3.85 -15.21 -1.61
CA GLU A 18 2.94 -15.34 -2.74
C GLU A 18 2.00 -14.15 -2.91
N LEU A 19 1.54 -13.55 -1.82
CA LEU A 19 0.70 -12.35 -1.87
C LEU A 19 1.52 -11.18 -2.41
N PHE A 20 2.72 -10.97 -1.87
CA PHE A 20 3.60 -9.91 -2.34
C PHE A 20 3.95 -10.09 -3.82
N ARG A 21 4.38 -11.29 -4.23
CA ARG A 21 4.78 -11.58 -5.61
C ARG A 21 3.68 -11.27 -6.62
N ARG A 22 2.42 -11.64 -6.34
CA ARG A 22 1.29 -11.33 -7.23
C ARG A 22 1.08 -9.83 -7.41
N LEU A 23 1.24 -9.07 -6.34
CA LEU A 23 1.12 -7.62 -6.40
C LEU A 23 2.34 -6.99 -7.08
N ASP A 24 3.53 -7.52 -6.86
CA ASP A 24 4.75 -7.06 -7.52
C ASP A 24 4.72 -7.33 -9.03
N ASP A 25 4.20 -8.48 -9.45
CA ASP A 25 3.99 -8.80 -10.87
C ASP A 25 3.03 -7.79 -11.54
N GLU A 26 2.06 -7.24 -10.79
CA GLU A 26 1.11 -6.23 -11.30
C GLU A 26 1.68 -4.82 -11.28
N PHE A 27 2.35 -4.44 -10.19
CA PHE A 27 2.72 -3.05 -9.91
C PHE A 27 4.19 -2.72 -10.17
N GLY A 28 5.10 -3.69 -10.01
CA GLY A 28 6.55 -3.49 -10.12
C GLY A 28 7.09 -2.58 -9.02
N PHE A 29 7.13 -3.07 -7.78
CA PHE A 29 7.52 -2.26 -6.62
C PHE A 29 8.99 -1.83 -6.67
N GLU A 30 9.23 -0.57 -6.38
CA GLU A 30 10.55 0.07 -6.37
C GLU A 30 11.04 0.39 -4.95
N LEU A 31 10.11 0.55 -4.01
CA LEU A 31 10.40 1.00 -2.64
C LEU A 31 9.48 0.30 -1.64
N ASP A 32 10.08 -0.30 -0.60
CA ASP A 32 9.38 -0.74 0.59
C ASP A 32 9.50 0.35 1.66
N VAL A 33 8.41 1.03 1.95
CA VAL A 33 8.45 2.25 2.78
C VAL A 33 8.50 1.96 4.28
N CYS A 34 8.33 0.70 4.67
CA CYS A 34 8.17 0.29 6.06
C CYS A 34 8.68 -1.13 6.28
N ALA A 35 10.00 -1.30 6.34
CA ALA A 35 10.65 -2.60 6.41
C ALA A 35 11.67 -2.71 7.54
N LEU A 36 11.98 -3.94 7.89
CA LEU A 36 13.23 -4.29 8.56
C LEU A 36 14.20 -4.85 7.50
N PRO A 37 15.53 -4.78 7.71
CA PRO A 37 16.47 -5.29 6.72
C PRO A 37 16.25 -6.75 6.33
N GLU A 38 15.85 -7.58 7.29
CA GLU A 38 15.59 -9.01 7.11
C GLU A 38 14.25 -9.33 6.44
N THR A 39 13.29 -8.40 6.44
CA THR A 39 11.94 -8.60 5.88
C THR A 39 11.63 -7.71 4.69
N ALA A 40 12.57 -6.86 4.28
CA ALA A 40 12.40 -5.93 3.18
C ALA A 40 12.01 -6.67 1.88
N LYS A 41 10.97 -6.18 1.22
CA LYS A 41 10.43 -6.76 0.00
C LYS A 41 11.03 -6.16 -1.27
N CYS A 42 11.66 -5.00 -1.18
CA CYS A 42 12.30 -4.31 -2.28
C CYS A 42 13.80 -4.12 -1.99
N ALA A 43 14.61 -3.95 -3.04
CA ALA A 43 16.02 -3.64 -2.90
C ALA A 43 16.25 -2.27 -2.21
N ARG A 44 15.33 -1.31 -2.46
CA ARG A 44 15.30 -0.04 -1.75
C ARG A 44 14.19 -0.08 -0.70
N TYR A 45 14.52 0.27 0.52
CA TYR A 45 13.56 0.25 1.63
C TYR A 45 13.94 1.27 2.71
N PHE A 46 12.95 1.62 3.54
CA PHE A 46 13.15 2.43 4.74
C PHE A 46 12.94 1.59 5.99
N THR A 47 13.89 1.68 6.89
CA THR A 47 13.83 1.08 8.23
C THR A 47 13.23 2.06 9.24
N PRO A 48 12.92 1.61 10.48
CA PRO A 48 12.55 2.51 11.56
C PRO A 48 13.58 3.62 11.84
N THR A 49 14.87 3.35 11.61
CA THR A 49 15.95 4.34 11.77
C THR A 49 15.89 5.42 10.68
N ASP A 50 15.49 5.04 9.47
CA ASP A 50 15.33 5.99 8.35
C ASP A 50 14.08 6.86 8.52
N ASP A 51 13.08 6.39 9.27
CA ASP A 51 11.77 7.02 9.42
C ASP A 51 11.04 7.26 8.10
N GLY A 52 10.47 6.22 7.54
CA GLY A 52 9.75 6.28 6.27
C GLY A 52 8.62 7.32 6.21
N LEU A 53 8.04 7.69 7.37
CA LEU A 53 7.05 8.77 7.45
C LEU A 53 7.65 10.16 7.18
N ALA A 54 8.92 10.36 7.51
CA ALA A 54 9.63 11.62 7.29
C ALA A 54 10.28 11.71 5.91
N GLN A 55 10.42 10.60 5.19
CA GLN A 55 11.05 10.56 3.88
C GLN A 55 10.09 10.94 2.74
N SER A 56 10.65 11.44 1.63
CA SER A 56 9.95 11.50 0.36
C SER A 56 9.95 10.11 -0.29
N TRP A 57 8.84 9.75 -0.92
CA TRP A 57 8.76 8.49 -1.68
C TRP A 57 8.98 8.70 -3.19
N ASP A 58 9.34 9.92 -3.58
CA ASP A 58 9.87 10.33 -4.90
C ASP A 58 9.02 9.91 -6.11
N GLY A 59 7.71 9.84 -5.98
CA GLY A 59 6.83 9.44 -7.07
C GLY A 59 6.97 7.96 -7.49
N ARG A 60 7.53 7.11 -6.63
CA ARG A 60 7.79 5.69 -6.91
C ARG A 60 6.57 4.82 -6.74
N VAL A 61 6.67 3.60 -7.25
CA VAL A 61 5.74 2.52 -6.94
C VAL A 61 6.16 1.86 -5.62
N CYS A 62 5.36 2.09 -4.59
CA CYS A 62 5.69 1.75 -3.21
C CYS A 62 4.86 0.58 -2.69
N TRP A 63 5.54 -0.31 -1.98
CA TRP A 63 4.93 -1.31 -1.11
C TRP A 63 4.85 -0.79 0.32
N MET A 64 3.72 -1.00 1.00
CA MET A 64 3.54 -0.63 2.40
C MET A 64 2.78 -1.70 3.17
N ASN A 65 3.47 -2.32 4.13
CA ASN A 65 2.84 -3.13 5.19
C ASN A 65 3.20 -2.48 6.53
N PRO A 66 2.41 -1.49 6.98
CA PRO A 66 2.79 -0.65 8.12
C PRO A 66 2.59 -1.37 9.44
N PRO A 67 3.17 -0.87 10.55
CA PRO A 67 2.80 -1.33 11.88
C PRO A 67 1.32 -1.14 12.13
N TYR A 68 0.65 -2.19 12.61
CA TYR A 68 -0.76 -2.14 12.97
C TYR A 68 -0.91 -1.59 14.39
N GLY A 69 -1.95 -0.82 14.64
CA GLY A 69 -2.17 -0.13 15.90
C GLY A 69 -2.31 1.38 15.69
N ARG A 70 -1.86 2.18 16.65
CA ARG A 70 -2.07 3.65 16.60
C ARG A 70 -1.37 4.34 15.43
N ALA A 71 -0.21 3.83 15.02
CA ALA A 71 0.58 4.42 13.95
C ALA A 71 -0.04 4.24 12.55
N ILE A 72 -0.97 3.32 12.38
CA ILE A 72 -1.53 3.02 11.05
C ILE A 72 -2.21 4.25 10.42
N SER A 73 -2.83 5.11 11.22
CA SER A 73 -3.45 6.34 10.73
C SER A 73 -2.45 7.27 10.06
N ASP A 74 -1.26 7.43 10.65
CA ASP A 74 -0.20 8.27 10.10
C ASP A 74 0.38 7.67 8.81
N TRP A 75 0.54 6.35 8.75
CA TRP A 75 0.99 5.65 7.54
C TRP A 75 0.00 5.76 6.41
N MET A 76 -1.29 5.60 6.69
CA MET A 76 -2.34 5.72 5.67
C MET A 76 -2.48 7.16 5.16
N ARG A 77 -2.36 8.16 6.04
CA ARG A 77 -2.29 9.57 5.66
C ARG A 77 -1.10 9.82 4.73
N LYS A 78 0.10 9.39 5.13
CA LYS A 78 1.32 9.55 4.35
C LYS A 78 1.20 8.90 2.96
N ALA A 79 0.69 7.67 2.89
CA ALA A 79 0.48 6.97 1.64
C ALA A 79 -0.47 7.74 0.69
N TYR A 80 -1.55 8.27 1.24
CA TYR A 80 -2.47 9.11 0.48
C TYR A 80 -1.80 10.41 0.00
N GLU A 81 -1.10 11.13 0.87
CA GLU A 81 -0.40 12.38 0.54
C GLU A 81 0.69 12.17 -0.53
N GLU A 82 1.50 11.12 -0.42
CA GLU A 82 2.52 10.77 -1.42
C GLU A 82 1.89 10.40 -2.77
N SER A 83 0.70 9.81 -2.78
CA SER A 83 0.01 9.53 -4.04
C SER A 83 -0.43 10.80 -4.76
N LEU A 84 -0.74 11.87 -4.03
CA LEU A 84 -1.03 13.18 -4.62
C LEU A 84 0.21 13.84 -5.23
N LEU A 85 1.41 13.41 -4.81
CA LEU A 85 2.71 13.85 -5.32
C LEU A 85 3.24 12.93 -6.44
N GLY A 86 2.45 11.95 -6.88
CA GLY A 86 2.75 11.09 -8.02
C GLY A 86 3.20 9.67 -7.69
N SER A 87 3.29 9.28 -6.41
CA SER A 87 3.57 7.90 -6.04
C SER A 87 2.35 7.00 -6.27
N THR A 88 2.61 5.74 -6.63
CA THR A 88 1.60 4.68 -6.49
C THR A 88 1.92 3.91 -5.23
N VAL A 89 0.97 3.81 -4.30
CA VAL A 89 1.20 3.14 -3.01
C VAL A 89 0.21 2.00 -2.84
N VAL A 90 0.73 0.79 -2.67
CA VAL A 90 -0.06 -0.42 -2.42
C VAL A 90 0.14 -0.85 -0.97
N CYS A 91 -0.95 -0.83 -0.21
CA CYS A 91 -0.94 -1.02 1.23
C CYS A 91 -1.62 -2.34 1.60
N LEU A 92 -0.97 -3.16 2.41
CA LEU A 92 -1.60 -4.29 3.10
C LEU A 92 -1.99 -3.85 4.51
N VAL A 93 -3.28 -3.83 4.80
CA VAL A 93 -3.81 -3.33 6.07
C VAL A 93 -4.94 -4.19 6.61
N PRO A 94 -5.19 -4.19 7.93
CA PRO A 94 -6.40 -4.80 8.47
C PRO A 94 -7.63 -4.03 7.99
N ALA A 95 -8.67 -4.76 7.60
CA ALA A 95 -9.91 -4.18 7.08
C ALA A 95 -10.79 -3.69 8.25
N ARG A 96 -10.36 -2.63 8.92
CA ARG A 96 -11.05 -2.02 10.06
C ARG A 96 -11.95 -0.89 9.59
N THR A 97 -13.08 -1.26 9.05
CA THR A 97 -14.01 -0.38 8.34
C THR A 97 -14.77 0.61 9.22
N ASP A 98 -14.67 0.47 10.53
CA ASP A 98 -15.26 1.35 11.54
C ASP A 98 -14.31 2.45 12.05
N THR A 99 -13.06 2.44 11.60
CA THR A 99 -12.04 3.38 12.06
C THR A 99 -12.05 4.68 11.25
N GLU A 100 -11.62 5.76 11.92
CA GLU A 100 -11.51 7.08 11.29
C GLU A 100 -10.55 7.08 10.08
N TRP A 101 -9.36 6.45 10.22
CA TRP A 101 -8.38 6.40 9.14
C TRP A 101 -8.89 5.64 7.91
N TRP A 102 -9.77 4.63 8.10
CA TRP A 102 -10.39 3.94 6.98
C TRP A 102 -11.26 4.89 6.16
N HIS A 103 -12.10 5.67 6.82
CA HIS A 103 -12.98 6.63 6.17
C HIS A 103 -12.26 7.84 5.61
N GLN A 104 -11.24 8.35 6.31
CA GLN A 104 -10.50 9.52 5.86
C GLN A 104 -9.55 9.23 4.69
N TYR A 105 -8.91 8.05 4.68
CA TYR A 105 -7.87 7.72 3.72
C TYR A 105 -8.17 6.49 2.88
N ALA A 106 -8.39 5.31 3.47
CA ALA A 106 -8.53 4.07 2.71
C ALA A 106 -9.64 4.15 1.65
N MET A 107 -10.77 4.75 1.97
CA MET A 107 -11.90 4.93 1.05
C MET A 107 -11.63 5.90 -0.12
N ARG A 108 -10.51 6.59 -0.12
CA ARG A 108 -10.06 7.43 -1.24
C ARG A 108 -9.24 6.67 -2.28
N GLY A 109 -8.80 5.46 -1.94
CA GLY A 109 -8.09 4.56 -2.82
C GLY A 109 -8.98 3.47 -3.41
N GLU A 110 -8.40 2.65 -4.27
CA GLU A 110 -9.00 1.38 -4.69
C GLU A 110 -8.84 0.37 -3.57
N ILE A 111 -9.93 -0.27 -3.15
CA ILE A 111 -9.91 -1.28 -2.09
C ILE A 111 -10.15 -2.66 -2.70
N ARG A 112 -9.22 -3.59 -2.45
CA ARG A 112 -9.36 -5.01 -2.80
C ARG A 112 -9.47 -5.83 -1.53
N TYR A 113 -10.60 -6.46 -1.32
CA TYR A 113 -10.84 -7.33 -0.17
C TYR A 113 -10.21 -8.69 -0.40
N LEU A 114 -9.44 -9.15 0.59
CA LEU A 114 -8.83 -10.47 0.54
C LEU A 114 -9.81 -11.53 1.08
N ARG A 115 -10.03 -12.57 0.29
CA ARG A 115 -10.82 -13.72 0.75
C ARG A 115 -10.02 -14.54 1.75
N GLY A 116 -10.61 -14.81 2.91
CA GLY A 116 -9.96 -15.53 4.00
C GLY A 116 -9.02 -14.64 4.81
N ARG A 117 -8.37 -15.24 5.78
CA ARG A 117 -7.42 -14.55 6.68
C ARG A 117 -5.99 -14.76 6.19
N VAL A 118 -5.22 -13.67 6.20
CA VAL A 118 -3.80 -13.73 5.86
C VAL A 118 -3.03 -14.48 6.94
N ARG A 119 -2.09 -15.32 6.52
CA ARG A 119 -1.09 -15.94 7.39
C ARG A 119 0.21 -15.18 7.23
N PHE A 120 0.56 -14.38 8.22
CA PHE A 120 1.76 -13.57 8.20
C PHE A 120 2.98 -14.36 8.64
N GLY A 121 4.12 -14.18 7.95
CA GLY A 121 5.38 -14.81 8.27
C GLY A 121 5.27 -16.34 8.36
N GLU A 122 5.91 -16.91 9.37
CA GLU A 122 5.88 -18.34 9.68
C GLU A 122 4.72 -18.72 10.64
N ALA A 123 3.74 -17.85 10.82
CA ALA A 123 2.63 -18.09 11.72
C ALA A 123 1.87 -19.37 11.36
N THR A 124 1.62 -20.22 12.34
CA THR A 124 0.84 -21.45 12.18
C THR A 124 -0.65 -21.20 12.07
N SER A 125 -1.11 -20.02 12.52
CA SER A 125 -2.51 -19.60 12.50
C SER A 125 -2.71 -18.35 11.63
N SER A 126 -3.94 -18.19 11.15
CA SER A 126 -4.34 -17.00 10.40
C SER A 126 -4.45 -15.77 11.32
N ALA A 127 -4.31 -14.58 10.76
CA ALA A 127 -4.53 -13.34 11.47
C ALA A 127 -5.95 -13.29 12.11
N PRO A 128 -6.09 -12.68 13.29
CA PRO A 128 -7.38 -12.58 13.99
C PRO A 128 -8.32 -11.53 13.36
N PHE A 129 -7.93 -10.90 12.27
CA PHE A 129 -8.68 -9.86 11.55
C PHE A 129 -8.68 -10.13 10.04
N PRO A 130 -9.68 -9.64 9.30
CA PRO A 130 -9.63 -9.60 7.84
C PRO A 130 -8.64 -8.55 7.37
N SER A 131 -8.06 -8.76 6.18
CA SER A 131 -7.14 -7.81 5.55
C SER A 131 -7.67 -7.33 4.20
N ALA A 132 -7.21 -6.16 3.80
CA ALA A 132 -7.47 -5.58 2.50
C ALA A 132 -6.19 -5.02 1.89
N ILE A 133 -6.18 -4.93 0.57
CA ILE A 133 -5.21 -4.14 -0.18
C ILE A 133 -5.86 -2.79 -0.49
N VAL A 134 -5.20 -1.70 -0.10
CA VAL A 134 -5.60 -0.34 -0.46
C VAL A 134 -4.56 0.23 -1.41
N ILE A 135 -5.01 0.72 -2.56
CA ILE A 135 -4.13 1.23 -3.61
C ILE A 135 -4.43 2.71 -3.79
N PHE A 136 -3.44 3.55 -3.52
CA PHE A 136 -3.47 4.96 -3.84
C PHE A 136 -2.69 5.23 -5.10
N ARG A 137 -3.33 5.89 -6.07
CA ARG A 137 -2.71 6.33 -7.32
C ARG A 137 -3.08 7.78 -7.58
N ASP A 138 -2.22 8.52 -8.26
CA ASP A 138 -2.62 9.83 -8.74
C ASP A 138 -3.79 9.67 -9.74
N ARG A 139 -4.88 10.42 -9.51
CA ARG A 139 -6.05 10.45 -10.39
C ARG A 139 -5.74 10.92 -11.82
N TRP A 140 -4.53 11.43 -12.03
CA TRP A 140 -4.06 11.80 -13.36
C TRP A 140 -3.94 10.59 -14.31
N TRP A 141 -3.62 9.42 -13.77
CA TRP A 141 -3.62 8.14 -14.49
C TRP A 141 -5.01 7.75 -15.01
N GLU A 142 -6.04 7.89 -14.21
CA GLU A 142 -7.43 7.56 -14.61
C GLU A 142 -7.91 8.44 -15.76
N ARG A 143 -7.55 9.72 -15.77
CA ARG A 143 -7.88 10.66 -16.85
C ARG A 143 -7.20 10.30 -18.16
N ARG A 144 -6.00 9.74 -18.17
CA ARG A 144 -5.32 9.31 -19.39
C ARG A 144 -5.98 8.07 -20.00
N GLN A 145 -6.41 7.11 -19.19
CA GLN A 145 -7.09 5.90 -19.70
C GLN A 145 -8.45 6.23 -20.32
N SER A 146 -9.23 7.12 -19.72
CA SER A 146 -10.52 7.54 -20.27
C SER A 146 -10.40 8.31 -21.59
N THR A 147 -9.29 9.02 -21.81
CA THR A 147 -9.03 9.76 -23.05
C THR A 147 -8.61 8.82 -24.18
N THR A 148 -7.85 7.78 -23.88
CA THR A 148 -7.42 6.78 -24.90
C THR A 148 -8.60 5.94 -25.39
N THR A 149 -9.53 5.61 -24.53
CA THR A 149 -10.75 4.85 -24.90
C THR A 149 -11.72 5.69 -25.75
N ARG A 150 -11.75 7.01 -25.60
CA ARG A 150 -12.58 7.91 -26.42
C ARG A 150 -12.02 8.11 -27.83
N SER A 151 -10.72 7.99 -28.04
CA SER A 151 -10.09 8.18 -29.36
C SER A 151 -10.30 7.00 -30.31
N ALA A 152 -10.71 5.83 -29.80
CA ALA A 152 -10.95 4.63 -30.59
C ALA A 152 -12.37 4.56 -31.23
N LEU A 153 -13.22 5.55 -31.00
CA LEU A 153 -14.60 5.61 -31.52
C LEU A 153 -14.82 6.82 -32.45
N LEU A 154 -13.94 7.03 -33.42
CA LEU A 154 -14.25 7.93 -34.54
C LEU A 154 -15.06 7.16 -35.58
N PRO A 155 -16.27 7.60 -35.96
CA PRO A 155 -17.05 6.96 -36.99
C PRO A 155 -16.35 7.08 -38.34
N THR A 156 -16.22 5.97 -39.05
CA THR A 156 -15.81 5.94 -40.44
C THR A 156 -16.86 6.69 -41.27
N LYS A 157 -16.42 7.68 -42.05
CA LYS A 157 -17.29 8.39 -42.99
C LYS A 157 -17.88 7.39 -44.00
N PRO A 158 -19.18 7.44 -44.26
CA PRO A 158 -19.75 6.71 -45.39
C PRO A 158 -19.28 7.33 -46.71
N LYS A 159 -19.03 6.47 -47.70
CA LYS A 159 -18.75 6.86 -49.09
C LYS A 159 -19.98 7.43 -49.74
#